data_69ca5a1420fb707e1e09628dfde54f30
#
_entry.id   69ca5a1420fb707e1e09628dfde54f30
#
_cell.length_a   1.000
_cell.length_b   1.000
_cell.length_c   1.000
_cell.angle_alpha   90.00
_cell.angle_beta   90.00
_cell.angle_gamma   90.00
#
_symmetry.space_group_name_H-M   'P 1'
#
loop_
_entity.id
_entity.type
_entity.pdbx_description
1 polymer ?
#
loop_
_entity_poly.entity_id
_entity_poly.type
_entity_poly.pdbx_seq_one_letter_code
_entity_poly.pdbx_strand_id
1 'polypeptide(L)'
;MCIRDRFDSAQDLAEVVKACRIPLSGARPIDEVISTAGGVVWGELDEQLMLKRLPNVYCAGEMIDWEAPTGGYLMQGCFATGTVAGRAASQAGR
;
A
#
# COMPACT_ATOMS: atom_id res chain seq x y z
N MET A 1 -22.34 -9.77 -21.16
CA MET A 1 -22.13 -8.89 -22.33
C MET A 1 -20.65 -8.83 -22.63
N CYS A 2 -20.24 -9.42 -23.73
CA CYS A 2 -18.82 -9.53 -24.07
C CYS A 2 -18.35 -8.18 -24.66
N ILE A 3 -17.21 -7.67 -24.21
CA ILE A 3 -16.61 -6.42 -24.73
C ILE A 3 -16.39 -6.50 -26.23
N ARG A 4 -16.17 -7.72 -26.74
CA ARG A 4 -15.94 -8.03 -28.17
C ARG A 4 -17.11 -7.63 -29.08
N ASP A 5 -18.33 -7.61 -28.56
CA ASP A 5 -19.54 -7.33 -29.37
C ASP A 5 -19.80 -5.84 -29.60
N ARG A 6 -18.91 -4.97 -29.11
CA ARG A 6 -19.05 -3.51 -29.19
C ARG A 6 -18.05 -2.82 -30.14
N PHE A 7 -17.20 -3.59 -30.81
CA PHE A 7 -16.13 -3.03 -31.65
C PHE A 7 -16.23 -3.56 -33.06
N ASP A 8 -16.26 -2.66 -34.02
CA ASP A 8 -16.39 -2.98 -35.45
C ASP A 8 -15.04 -3.41 -36.06
N SER A 9 -13.92 -3.13 -35.38
CA SER A 9 -12.60 -3.49 -35.83
C SER A 9 -11.63 -3.83 -34.68
N ALA A 10 -10.56 -4.57 -35.00
CA ALA A 10 -9.46 -4.81 -34.05
C ALA A 10 -8.75 -3.52 -33.65
N GLN A 11 -8.74 -2.50 -34.53
CA GLN A 11 -8.16 -1.18 -34.25
C GLN A 11 -8.97 -0.47 -33.16
N ASP A 12 -10.29 -0.44 -33.27
CA ASP A 12 -11.19 0.18 -32.28
C ASP A 12 -11.04 -0.46 -30.91
N LEU A 13 -10.97 -1.80 -30.90
CA LEU A 13 -10.71 -2.55 -29.66
C LEU A 13 -9.36 -2.16 -29.04
N ALA A 14 -8.30 -2.08 -29.84
CA ALA A 14 -6.97 -1.74 -29.37
C ALA A 14 -6.91 -0.32 -28.78
N GLU A 15 -7.59 0.65 -29.39
CA GLU A 15 -7.68 2.03 -28.91
C GLU A 15 -8.39 2.10 -27.55
N VAL A 16 -9.51 1.40 -27.39
CA VAL A 16 -10.25 1.37 -26.13
C VAL A 16 -9.48 0.65 -25.03
N VAL A 17 -8.77 -0.43 -25.34
CA VAL A 17 -7.92 -1.13 -24.37
C VAL A 17 -6.77 -0.23 -23.89
N LYS A 18 -6.15 0.53 -24.79
CA LYS A 18 -5.05 1.44 -24.45
C LYS A 18 -5.48 2.71 -23.73
N ALA A 19 -6.70 3.17 -23.97
CA ALA A 19 -7.24 4.43 -23.41
C ALA A 19 -8.65 4.21 -22.82
N CYS A 20 -8.79 3.16 -22.00
CA CYS A 20 -10.06 2.84 -21.37
C CYS A 20 -10.50 3.96 -20.42
N ARG A 21 -11.55 4.67 -20.81
CA ARG A 21 -12.15 5.74 -19.99
C ARG A 21 -13.17 5.13 -19.04
N ILE A 22 -12.89 5.20 -17.76
CA ILE A 22 -13.82 4.78 -16.70
C ILE A 22 -14.40 6.04 -16.06
N PRO A 23 -15.69 6.32 -16.23
CA PRO A 23 -16.31 7.45 -15.55
C PRO A 23 -16.37 7.20 -14.05
N LEU A 24 -15.89 8.14 -13.25
CA LEU A 24 -15.97 8.12 -11.80
C LEU A 24 -17.02 9.12 -11.34
N SER A 25 -17.94 8.70 -10.51
CA SER A 25 -18.99 9.55 -9.93
C SER A 25 -18.57 10.25 -8.63
N GLY A 26 -17.52 9.76 -7.97
CA GLY A 26 -17.00 10.30 -6.73
C GLY A 26 -16.18 9.28 -5.94
N ALA A 27 -15.66 9.71 -4.81
CA ALA A 27 -14.99 8.84 -3.84
C ALA A 27 -16.02 8.22 -2.90
N ARG A 28 -15.71 7.02 -2.41
CA ARG A 28 -16.47 6.38 -1.35
C ARG A 28 -16.07 6.93 0.04
N PRO A 29 -16.88 6.70 1.08
CA PRO A 29 -16.55 7.11 2.44
C PRO A 29 -15.20 6.57 2.91
N ILE A 30 -14.50 7.33 3.77
CA ILE A 30 -13.17 6.97 4.26
C ILE A 30 -13.15 5.68 5.09
N ASP A 31 -14.23 5.33 5.74
CA ASP A 31 -14.38 4.10 6.52
C ASP A 31 -14.50 2.83 5.67
N GLU A 32 -14.64 2.99 4.36
CA GLU A 32 -14.66 1.87 3.40
C GLU A 32 -13.31 1.64 2.69
N VAL A 33 -12.28 2.43 3.01
CA VAL A 33 -10.98 2.28 2.34
C VAL A 33 -10.26 1.00 2.79
N ILE A 34 -9.53 0.41 1.87
CA ILE A 34 -8.72 -0.81 2.14
C ILE A 34 -7.23 -0.49 2.35
N SER A 35 -6.83 0.75 2.08
CA SER A 35 -5.47 1.26 2.29
C SER A 35 -5.52 2.78 2.40
N THR A 36 -4.62 3.37 3.19
CA THR A 36 -4.53 4.82 3.41
C THR A 36 -3.12 5.32 3.20
N ALA A 37 -3.00 6.56 2.73
CA ALA A 37 -1.74 7.29 2.72
C ALA A 37 -1.51 8.01 4.05
N GLY A 38 -0.26 8.33 4.35
CA GLY A 38 0.15 8.95 5.61
C GLY A 38 0.45 7.91 6.70
N GLY A 39 1.02 8.37 7.79
CA GLY A 39 1.39 7.51 8.92
C GLY A 39 2.62 8.04 9.64
N VAL A 40 3.32 7.16 10.33
CA VAL A 40 4.56 7.47 11.02
C VAL A 40 5.67 7.73 10.00
N VAL A 41 6.20 8.94 9.97
CA VAL A 41 7.23 9.33 9.01
C VAL A 41 8.56 8.61 9.28
N TRP A 42 9.25 8.21 8.22
CA TRP A 42 10.52 7.49 8.31
C TRP A 42 11.59 8.19 9.16
N GLY A 43 11.59 9.53 9.15
CA GLY A 43 12.51 10.32 9.96
C GLY A 43 12.37 10.13 11.47
N GLU A 44 11.23 9.68 11.96
CA GLU A 44 10.97 9.39 13.37
C GLU A 44 11.40 7.96 13.78
N LEU A 45 11.80 7.13 12.82
CA LEU A 45 12.24 5.76 13.05
C LEU A 45 13.76 5.64 12.91
N ASP A 46 14.35 4.74 13.68
CA ASP A 46 15.73 4.30 13.48
C ASP A 46 15.84 3.12 12.49
N GLU A 47 17.03 2.59 12.29
CA GLU A 47 17.29 1.47 11.37
C GLU A 47 16.58 0.17 11.78
N GLN A 48 16.14 0.07 13.01
CA GLN A 48 15.42 -1.08 13.57
C GLN A 48 13.91 -0.85 13.64
N LEU A 49 13.43 0.26 13.06
CA LEU A 49 12.04 0.69 13.07
C LEU A 49 11.50 1.04 14.48
N MET A 50 12.39 1.37 15.39
CA MET A 50 12.04 1.90 16.71
C MET A 50 11.81 3.40 16.63
N LEU A 51 10.80 3.90 17.33
CA LEU A 51 10.57 5.34 17.46
C LEU A 51 11.71 6.02 18.24
N LYS A 52 12.36 7.01 17.64
CA LYS A 52 13.46 7.76 18.25
C LYS A 52 13.04 8.48 19.53
N ARG A 53 11.78 8.92 19.61
CA ARG A 53 11.24 9.65 20.76
C ARG A 53 10.61 8.76 21.83
N LEU A 54 10.36 7.51 21.51
CA LEU A 54 9.73 6.53 22.41
C LEU A 54 10.52 5.22 22.38
N PRO A 55 11.54 5.08 23.23
CA PRO A 55 12.31 3.84 23.28
C PRO A 55 11.44 2.61 23.54
N ASN A 56 11.80 1.50 22.91
CA ASN A 56 11.08 0.21 22.96
C ASN A 56 9.69 0.21 22.30
N VAL A 57 9.36 1.23 21.51
CA VAL A 57 8.16 1.25 20.67
C VAL A 57 8.58 1.13 19.21
N TYR A 58 8.06 0.12 18.53
CA TYR A 58 8.41 -0.23 17.15
C TYR A 58 7.19 -0.06 16.25
N CYS A 59 7.43 0.35 15.01
CA CYS A 59 6.40 0.49 13.99
C CYS A 59 6.70 -0.43 12.82
N ALA A 60 5.65 -0.99 12.21
CA ALA A 60 5.80 -1.86 11.04
C ALA A 60 4.58 -1.81 10.14
N GLY A 61 4.74 -2.20 8.90
CA GLY A 61 3.65 -2.32 7.96
C GLY A 61 3.12 -0.97 7.48
N GLU A 62 1.85 -0.93 7.20
CA GLU A 62 1.17 0.22 6.58
C GLU A 62 1.02 1.42 7.52
N MET A 63 1.27 1.25 8.82
CA MET A 63 1.31 2.38 9.76
C MET A 63 2.49 3.32 9.54
N ILE A 64 3.53 2.87 8.83
CA ILE A 64 4.66 3.71 8.41
C ILE A 64 4.23 4.49 7.16
N ASP A 65 4.69 5.74 7.04
CA ASP A 65 4.36 6.59 5.89
C ASP A 65 5.07 6.14 4.61
N TRP A 66 4.43 5.23 3.90
CA TRP A 66 4.82 4.75 2.58
C TRP A 66 3.59 4.25 1.81
N GLU A 67 3.71 4.19 0.51
CA GLU A 67 2.64 3.77 -0.37
C GLU A 67 3.10 2.63 -1.29
N ALA A 68 2.20 1.68 -1.47
CA ALA A 68 2.35 0.61 -2.46
C ALA A 68 0.97 0.20 -2.98
N PRO A 69 0.88 -0.34 -4.20
CA PRO A 69 -0.36 -0.94 -4.66
C PRO A 69 -0.85 -2.00 -3.66
N THR A 70 -2.11 -1.94 -3.30
CA THR A 70 -2.74 -2.94 -2.41
C THR A 70 -2.63 -4.32 -3.01
N GLY A 71 -2.26 -5.31 -2.19
CA GLY A 71 -2.07 -6.69 -2.61
C GLY A 71 -0.69 -7.24 -2.21
N GLY A 72 -0.12 -8.11 -3.04
CA GLY A 72 1.11 -8.83 -2.73
C GLY A 72 2.32 -7.94 -2.44
N TYR A 73 2.47 -6.84 -3.15
CA TYR A 73 3.58 -5.91 -2.93
C TYR A 73 3.49 -5.21 -1.56
N LEU A 74 2.33 -4.65 -1.22
CA LEU A 74 2.08 -4.04 0.08
C LEU A 74 2.28 -5.05 1.22
N MET A 75 1.74 -6.24 1.05
CA MET A 75 1.87 -7.33 2.02
C MET A 75 3.33 -7.74 2.24
N GLN A 76 4.13 -7.83 1.17
CA GLN A 76 5.56 -8.12 1.27
C GLN A 76 6.32 -7.07 2.09
N GLY A 77 6.03 -5.80 1.90
CA GLY A 77 6.58 -4.71 2.70
C GLY A 77 6.17 -4.79 4.18
N CYS A 78 4.93 -5.16 4.45
CA CYS A 78 4.45 -5.38 5.82
C CYS A 78 5.18 -6.54 6.51
N PHE A 79 5.41 -7.65 5.81
CA PHE A 79 6.18 -8.77 6.34
C PHE A 79 7.65 -8.42 6.57
N ALA A 80 8.27 -7.70 5.64
CA ALA A 80 9.66 -7.27 5.78
C ALA A 80 9.86 -6.36 6.99
N THR A 81 9.07 -5.30 7.10
CA THR A 81 9.13 -4.35 8.21
C THR A 81 8.76 -5.01 9.53
N GLY A 82 7.73 -5.86 9.56
CA GLY A 82 7.33 -6.63 10.73
C GLY A 82 8.43 -7.56 11.22
N THR A 83 9.19 -8.18 10.31
CA THR A 83 10.33 -9.04 10.64
C THR A 83 11.46 -8.23 11.28
N VAL A 84 11.81 -7.06 10.73
CA VAL A 84 12.85 -6.18 11.28
C VAL A 84 12.46 -5.71 12.68
N ALA A 85 11.28 -5.11 12.83
CA ALA A 85 10.78 -4.61 14.10
C ALA A 85 10.66 -5.72 15.17
N GLY A 86 10.13 -6.88 14.80
CA GLY A 86 9.95 -8.01 15.70
C GLY A 86 11.27 -8.58 16.21
N ARG A 87 12.28 -8.69 15.35
CA ARG A 87 13.64 -9.12 15.75
C ARG A 87 14.28 -8.12 16.71
N ALA A 88 14.19 -6.83 16.40
CA ALA A 88 14.73 -5.79 17.25
C ALA A 88 14.06 -5.78 18.64
N ALA A 89 12.74 -5.83 18.68
CA ALA A 89 11.96 -5.88 19.91
C ALA A 89 12.32 -7.09 20.78
N SER A 90 12.53 -8.26 20.16
CA SER A 90 12.91 -9.48 20.90
C SER A 90 14.31 -9.41 21.52
N GLN A 91 15.18 -8.56 21.01
CA GLN A 91 16.55 -8.37 21.52
C GLN A 91 16.62 -7.27 22.58
N ALA A 92 15.73 -6.30 22.54
CA ALA A 92 15.68 -5.18 23.49
C ALA A 92 15.29 -5.58 24.93
N GLY A 93 14.66 -6.75 25.09
CA GLY A 93 14.24 -7.29 26.39
C GLY A 93 15.27 -8.20 27.07
N ARG A 94 16.47 -8.28 26.49
CA ARG A 94 17.59 -9.06 27.06
C ARG A 94 18.68 -8.13 27.56
#